data_5bd19f683f911dc652fe22c7828492a9
#
_entry.id   5bd19f683f911dc652fe22c7828492a9
#
_cell.length_a   1.000
_cell.length_b   1.000
_cell.length_c   1.000
_cell.angle_alpha   90.00
_cell.angle_beta   90.00
_cell.angle_gamma   90.00
#
_symmetry.space_group_name_H-M   'P 1'
#
loop_
_entity.id
_entity.type
_entity.pdbx_description
1 polymer ?
#
loop_
_entity_poly.entity_id
_entity_poly.type
_entity_poly.pdbx_seq_one_letter_code
_entity_poly.pdbx_strand_id
1 'polypeptide(L)'
;MLAVSMPNFVTSPALVDTANMFGFWDWVGGRYSMDSAIGLSTMLAVGADGFAEMLAGFHAMDEHFRSAPFAQNLPALMGLIGFWYRSFFGSQTVAVLPYDQYLKRFPAYLQQLTMESNGKRVTLEGVEVDYETGAVYWGEPGTNGQHSFYQLIHQGTSLIPCDFIGFARSLNPLGDHHDILTANLFAQSEALAFGKTAADVEAEGTPDWLVPHRVFPGNRPSSTILAQELTPRILGTLVALYEHAVFTQGVLWNINSFDQWGVELGKVLAKRIIPELSSDAVLTHDSSTNALIGRYRAARDRSGK
;
A
#
# COMPACT_ATOMS: atom_id res chain seq x y z
N MET A 1 18.76 -4.41 24.72
CA MET A 1 17.81 -4.49 23.60
C MET A 1 16.65 -3.54 23.90
N LEU A 2 16.27 -2.68 22.94
CA LEU A 2 15.11 -1.80 23.08
C LEU A 2 13.87 -2.56 22.62
N ALA A 3 12.74 -2.37 23.28
CA ALA A 3 11.46 -2.92 22.85
C ALA A 3 10.36 -1.84 22.89
N VAL A 4 9.50 -1.88 21.90
CA VAL A 4 8.25 -1.11 21.85
C VAL A 4 7.12 -2.11 21.94
N SER A 5 6.25 -1.99 22.94
CA SER A 5 5.19 -2.96 23.20
C SER A 5 4.02 -2.31 23.93
N MET A 6 2.84 -2.88 23.75
CA MET A 6 1.69 -2.54 24.61
C MET A 6 1.99 -2.92 26.07
N PRO A 7 1.49 -2.17 27.08
CA PRO A 7 1.82 -2.38 28.49
C PRO A 7 1.61 -3.80 29.01
N ASN A 8 0.71 -4.57 28.40
CA ASN A 8 0.37 -5.93 28.82
C ASN A 8 1.03 -7.04 27.97
N PHE A 9 1.88 -6.68 27.01
CA PHE A 9 2.59 -7.65 26.16
C PHE A 9 4.01 -7.83 26.71
N VAL A 10 4.17 -8.74 27.66
CA VAL A 10 5.49 -9.10 28.20
C VAL A 10 6.18 -9.98 27.16
N THR A 11 7.06 -9.37 26.36
CA THR A 11 8.14 -10.13 25.71
C THR A 11 9.00 -10.74 26.80
N SER A 12 9.47 -11.97 26.61
CA SER A 12 10.23 -12.71 27.63
C SER A 12 11.22 -11.81 28.39
N PRO A 13 11.12 -11.65 29.71
CA PRO A 13 12.01 -10.78 30.51
C PRO A 13 13.50 -11.12 30.38
N ALA A 14 13.79 -12.32 29.83
CA ALA A 14 15.16 -12.78 29.61
C ALA A 14 15.86 -12.11 28.41
N LEU A 15 15.11 -11.43 27.51
CA LEU A 15 15.66 -10.85 26.29
C LEU A 15 15.61 -9.33 26.24
N VAL A 16 14.79 -8.68 27.06
CA VAL A 16 14.59 -7.23 27.05
C VAL A 16 14.63 -6.69 28.48
N ASP A 17 15.49 -5.72 28.70
CA ASP A 17 15.45 -4.91 29.91
C ASP A 17 14.19 -4.04 29.91
N THR A 18 13.29 -4.27 30.85
CA THR A 18 12.01 -3.55 30.94
C THR A 18 12.18 -2.04 31.20
N ALA A 19 13.34 -1.61 31.71
CA ALA A 19 13.65 -0.18 31.80
C ALA A 19 13.85 0.49 30.44
N ASN A 20 14.07 -0.30 29.38
CA ASN A 20 14.22 0.15 28.00
C ASN A 20 12.97 -0.16 27.14
N MET A 21 11.82 -0.30 27.77
CA MET A 21 10.54 -0.47 27.08
C MET A 21 9.82 0.87 26.94
N PHE A 22 9.30 1.11 25.75
CA PHE A 22 8.47 2.27 25.43
C PHE A 22 7.06 1.79 25.12
N GLY A 23 6.10 2.22 25.94
CA GLY A 23 4.71 1.87 25.79
C GLY A 23 3.99 2.75 24.76
N PHE A 24 2.93 2.22 24.18
CA PHE A 24 1.95 2.97 23.40
C PHE A 24 0.55 2.49 23.79
N TRP A 25 -0.46 3.27 23.43
CA TRP A 25 -1.84 3.01 23.82
C TRP A 25 -2.44 1.87 22.99
N ASP A 26 -3.42 1.17 23.53
CA ASP A 26 -4.11 0.04 22.92
C ASP A 26 -4.94 0.41 21.68
N TRP A 27 -5.30 1.69 21.56
CA TRP A 27 -5.99 2.23 20.39
C TRP A 27 -5.07 2.53 19.19
N VAL A 28 -3.76 2.45 19.35
CA VAL A 28 -2.80 2.64 18.24
C VAL A 28 -2.77 1.38 17.38
N GLY A 29 -3.38 1.47 16.21
CA GLY A 29 -3.35 0.39 15.21
C GLY A 29 -1.99 0.29 14.51
N GLY A 30 -1.50 -0.94 14.26
CA GLY A 30 -0.17 -1.19 13.67
C GLY A 30 0.09 -0.43 12.37
N ARG A 31 -0.88 -0.38 11.45
CA ARG A 31 -0.75 0.30 10.15
C ARG A 31 -0.78 1.84 10.23
N TYR A 32 -1.18 2.40 11.38
CA TYR A 32 -1.20 3.83 11.70
C TYR A 32 -0.20 4.20 12.79
N SER A 33 0.85 3.39 13.02
CA SER A 33 1.67 3.49 14.22
C SER A 33 3.04 4.12 14.02
N MET A 34 3.43 4.46 12.79
CA MET A 34 4.79 4.95 12.51
C MET A 34 5.10 6.28 13.21
N ASP A 35 4.09 7.11 13.44
CA ASP A 35 4.15 8.38 14.17
C ASP A 35 4.08 8.24 15.69
N SER A 36 3.90 7.02 16.21
CA SER A 36 3.88 6.68 17.65
C SER A 36 5.25 6.21 18.15
N ALA A 37 5.28 5.72 19.41
CA ALA A 37 6.49 5.07 19.96
C ALA A 37 6.95 3.85 19.13
N ILE A 38 6.11 3.23 18.34
CA ILE A 38 6.48 2.15 17.42
C ILE A 38 7.47 2.64 16.34
N GLY A 39 7.42 3.92 15.97
CA GLY A 39 8.39 4.58 15.09
C GLY A 39 9.79 4.77 15.67
N LEU A 40 10.09 4.28 16.89
CA LEU A 40 11.41 4.42 17.51
C LEU A 40 12.57 3.93 16.62
N SER A 41 12.37 2.84 15.89
CA SER A 41 13.39 2.34 14.94
C SER A 41 13.65 3.32 13.80
N THR A 42 12.62 4.00 13.32
CA THR A 42 12.75 5.07 12.33
C THR A 42 13.45 6.27 12.93
N MET A 43 13.07 6.69 14.15
CA MET A 43 13.75 7.78 14.86
C MET A 43 15.26 7.52 15.04
N LEU A 44 15.64 6.29 15.41
CA LEU A 44 17.04 5.90 15.55
C LEU A 44 17.79 5.92 14.20
N ALA A 45 17.12 5.61 13.10
CA ALA A 45 17.73 5.59 11.78
C ALA A 45 17.91 6.99 11.18
N VAL A 46 16.93 7.90 11.35
CA VAL A 46 16.93 9.23 10.74
C VAL A 46 17.33 10.36 11.70
N GLY A 47 17.51 10.03 12.98
CA GLY A 47 17.78 11.00 14.06
C GLY A 47 16.50 11.66 14.58
N ALA A 48 16.58 12.28 15.75
CA ALA A 48 15.45 12.91 16.42
C ALA A 48 14.88 14.09 15.59
N ASP A 49 15.74 14.90 15.01
CA ASP A 49 15.32 16.05 14.19
C ASP A 49 14.61 15.60 12.90
N GLY A 50 15.15 14.57 12.22
CA GLY A 50 14.51 13.98 11.04
C GLY A 50 13.14 13.37 11.37
N PHE A 51 13.01 12.72 12.53
CA PHE A 51 11.73 12.18 12.99
C PHE A 51 10.74 13.30 13.35
N ALA A 52 11.19 14.37 14.02
CA ALA A 52 10.36 15.54 14.31
C ALA A 52 9.86 16.23 13.02
N GLU A 53 10.70 16.34 12.00
CA GLU A 53 10.30 16.87 10.69
C GLU A 53 9.25 15.95 10.01
N MET A 54 9.37 14.63 10.15
CA MET A 54 8.37 13.70 9.66
C MET A 54 7.02 13.90 10.37
N LEU A 55 7.00 14.01 11.70
CA LEU A 55 5.80 14.33 12.48
C LEU A 55 5.19 15.69 12.09
N ALA A 56 6.03 16.69 11.79
CA ALA A 56 5.56 17.98 11.31
C ALA A 56 4.90 17.86 9.92
N GLY A 57 5.31 16.89 9.10
CA GLY A 57 4.65 16.55 7.84
C GLY A 57 3.26 15.96 8.05
N PHE A 58 3.11 14.99 8.98
CA PHE A 58 1.80 14.46 9.39
C PHE A 58 0.89 15.59 9.84
N HIS A 59 1.33 16.39 10.80
CA HIS A 59 0.55 17.52 11.32
C HIS A 59 0.12 18.51 10.23
N ALA A 60 0.99 18.82 9.27
CA ALA A 60 0.66 19.72 8.17
C ALA A 60 -0.49 19.18 7.31
N MET A 61 -0.51 17.86 7.05
CA MET A 61 -1.59 17.22 6.30
C MET A 61 -2.87 17.08 7.13
N ASP A 62 -2.78 16.84 8.44
CA ASP A 62 -3.91 16.85 9.35
C ASP A 62 -4.63 18.20 9.34
N GLU A 63 -3.85 19.30 9.44
CA GLU A 63 -4.41 20.65 9.38
C GLU A 63 -5.00 20.95 7.99
N HIS A 64 -4.37 20.48 6.93
CA HIS A 64 -4.92 20.62 5.58
C HIS A 64 -6.24 19.85 5.44
N PHE A 65 -6.31 18.60 5.89
CA PHE A 65 -7.53 17.80 5.84
C PHE A 65 -8.67 18.44 6.63
N ARG A 66 -8.37 18.99 7.81
CA ARG A 66 -9.34 19.62 8.70
C ARG A 66 -9.88 20.97 8.20
N SER A 67 -9.04 21.77 7.53
CA SER A 67 -9.33 23.19 7.29
C SER A 67 -9.41 23.59 5.80
N ALA A 68 -8.87 22.81 4.88
CA ALA A 68 -8.89 23.17 3.46
C ALA A 68 -10.32 23.16 2.90
N PRO A 69 -10.68 24.10 2.01
CA PRO A 69 -11.93 24.03 1.27
C PRO A 69 -12.05 22.69 0.53
N PHE A 70 -13.24 22.10 0.51
CA PHE A 70 -13.48 20.77 -0.02
C PHE A 70 -12.87 20.54 -1.42
N ALA A 71 -13.03 21.50 -2.34
CA ALA A 71 -12.48 21.43 -3.69
C ALA A 71 -10.94 21.52 -3.77
N GLN A 72 -10.27 21.75 -2.64
CA GLN A 72 -8.80 21.80 -2.53
C GLN A 72 -8.27 20.83 -1.48
N ASN A 73 -9.14 20.06 -0.83
CA ASN A 73 -8.80 19.10 0.20
C ASN A 73 -8.26 17.83 -0.44
N LEU A 74 -6.95 17.71 -0.53
CA LEU A 74 -6.28 16.64 -1.27
C LEU A 74 -6.68 15.24 -0.80
N PRO A 75 -6.65 14.90 0.52
CA PRO A 75 -7.04 13.58 0.98
C PRO A 75 -8.50 13.25 0.69
N ALA A 76 -9.40 14.22 0.90
CA ALA A 76 -10.83 14.04 0.64
C ALA A 76 -11.09 13.79 -0.86
N LEU A 77 -10.45 14.57 -1.75
CA LEU A 77 -10.56 14.39 -3.20
C LEU A 77 -9.99 13.04 -3.64
N MET A 78 -8.83 12.66 -3.12
CA MET A 78 -8.20 11.37 -3.43
C MET A 78 -9.06 10.20 -2.96
N GLY A 79 -9.61 10.30 -1.75
CA GLY A 79 -10.54 9.31 -1.20
C GLY A 79 -11.80 9.17 -2.06
N LEU A 80 -12.42 10.29 -2.46
CA LEU A 80 -13.58 10.32 -3.34
C LEU A 80 -13.32 9.73 -4.72
N ILE A 81 -12.20 10.08 -5.34
CA ILE A 81 -11.83 9.56 -6.66
C ILE A 81 -11.65 8.04 -6.60
N GLY A 82 -10.93 7.55 -5.57
CA GLY A 82 -10.75 6.11 -5.36
C GLY A 82 -12.07 5.37 -5.09
N PHE A 83 -12.93 5.96 -4.25
CA PHE A 83 -14.28 5.45 -4.02
C PHE A 83 -15.09 5.38 -5.32
N TRP A 84 -15.05 6.44 -6.14
CA TRP A 84 -15.79 6.51 -7.39
C TRP A 84 -15.34 5.44 -8.39
N TYR A 85 -14.03 5.27 -8.59
CA TYR A 85 -13.53 4.22 -9.47
C TYR A 85 -13.88 2.82 -8.98
N ARG A 86 -13.81 2.59 -7.66
CA ARG A 86 -14.14 1.30 -7.07
C ARG A 86 -15.63 0.97 -7.17
N SER A 87 -16.49 1.90 -6.74
CA SER A 87 -17.91 1.64 -6.56
C SER A 87 -18.74 1.82 -7.85
N PHE A 88 -18.29 2.65 -8.80
CA PHE A 88 -19.08 2.95 -10.01
C PHE A 88 -18.43 2.45 -11.30
N PHE A 89 -17.13 2.25 -11.33
CA PHE A 89 -16.43 1.74 -12.51
C PHE A 89 -15.89 0.31 -12.33
N GLY A 90 -16.11 -0.29 -11.16
CA GLY A 90 -15.70 -1.67 -10.88
C GLY A 90 -14.18 -1.88 -10.87
N SER A 91 -13.39 -0.82 -10.63
CA SER A 91 -11.95 -0.93 -10.56
C SER A 91 -11.54 -1.79 -9.36
N GLN A 92 -10.92 -2.93 -9.60
CA GLN A 92 -10.53 -3.89 -8.56
C GLN A 92 -9.23 -3.49 -7.85
N THR A 93 -8.39 -2.70 -8.51
CA THR A 93 -7.03 -2.42 -8.04
C THR A 93 -6.63 -0.97 -8.29
N VAL A 94 -5.64 -0.50 -7.51
CA VAL A 94 -4.97 0.79 -7.71
C VAL A 94 -3.46 0.53 -7.76
N ALA A 95 -2.78 1.04 -8.79
CA ALA A 95 -1.33 0.96 -8.92
C ALA A 95 -0.68 2.22 -8.34
N VAL A 96 0.24 2.07 -7.39
CA VAL A 96 1.03 3.16 -6.81
C VAL A 96 2.44 3.09 -7.37
N LEU A 97 2.84 4.12 -8.09
CA LEU A 97 4.00 4.13 -8.97
C LEU A 97 4.97 5.28 -8.59
N PRO A 98 5.78 5.10 -7.53
CA PRO A 98 6.75 6.12 -7.14
C PRO A 98 7.93 6.15 -8.11
N TYR A 99 8.23 7.33 -8.65
CA TYR A 99 9.42 7.59 -9.46
C TYR A 99 10.58 8.08 -8.57
N ASP A 100 10.80 7.30 -7.52
CA ASP A 100 11.92 7.46 -6.58
C ASP A 100 12.26 6.12 -5.92
N GLN A 101 13.52 5.71 -5.96
CA GLN A 101 13.97 4.42 -5.42
C GLN A 101 13.82 4.34 -3.89
N TYR A 102 13.89 5.45 -3.17
CA TYR A 102 13.71 5.47 -1.72
C TYR A 102 12.27 5.17 -1.29
N LEU A 103 11.30 5.36 -2.19
CA LEU A 103 9.90 4.99 -1.97
C LEU A 103 9.56 3.55 -2.43
N LYS A 104 10.54 2.71 -2.77
CA LYS A 104 10.27 1.33 -3.26
C LYS A 104 9.39 0.50 -2.33
N ARG A 105 9.39 0.77 -1.02
CA ARG A 105 8.55 0.09 -0.04
C ARG A 105 7.21 0.79 0.24
N PHE A 106 7.01 1.97 -0.29
CA PHE A 106 5.79 2.73 -0.06
C PHE A 106 4.52 2.02 -0.60
N PRO A 107 4.51 1.45 -1.81
CA PRO A 107 3.37 0.64 -2.25
C PRO A 107 3.06 -0.53 -1.32
N ALA A 108 4.07 -1.21 -0.78
CA ALA A 108 3.87 -2.31 0.17
C ALA A 108 3.36 -1.85 1.54
N TYR A 109 3.72 -0.65 2.00
CA TYR A 109 3.11 -0.02 3.16
C TYR A 109 1.62 0.26 2.90
N LEU A 110 1.30 0.85 1.75
CA LEU A 110 -0.08 1.16 1.36
C LEU A 110 -0.94 -0.11 1.18
N GLN A 111 -0.36 -1.26 0.85
CA GLN A 111 -1.08 -2.53 0.84
C GLN A 111 -1.70 -2.81 2.21
N GLN A 112 -0.90 -2.72 3.27
CA GLN A 112 -1.42 -2.92 4.62
C GLN A 112 -2.38 -1.80 5.00
N LEU A 113 -1.98 -0.54 4.83
CA LEU A 113 -2.79 0.62 5.19
C LEU A 113 -4.21 0.53 4.59
N THR A 114 -4.31 0.30 3.29
CA THR A 114 -5.59 0.38 2.57
C THR A 114 -6.40 -0.91 2.67
N MET A 115 -5.78 -2.07 2.42
CA MET A 115 -6.51 -3.34 2.34
C MET A 115 -6.94 -3.84 3.71
N GLU A 116 -6.13 -3.65 4.75
CA GLU A 116 -6.50 -4.01 6.12
C GLU A 116 -7.54 -3.05 6.70
N SER A 117 -7.50 -1.76 6.32
CA SER A 117 -8.50 -0.78 6.75
C SER A 117 -9.84 -0.96 6.05
N ASN A 118 -9.86 -1.01 4.72
CA ASN A 118 -11.09 -0.91 3.93
C ASN A 118 -11.52 -2.23 3.28
N GLY A 119 -10.76 -3.31 3.45
CA GLY A 119 -11.17 -4.65 3.03
C GLY A 119 -12.24 -5.23 3.98
N LYS A 120 -13.39 -4.60 4.06
CA LYS A 120 -14.48 -4.93 4.99
C LYS A 120 -15.76 -5.26 4.20
N ARG A 121 -16.58 -6.15 4.75
CA ARG A 121 -17.86 -6.57 4.16
C ARG A 121 -19.08 -6.24 5.03
N VAL A 122 -18.87 -5.50 6.13
CA VAL A 122 -19.91 -5.20 7.12
C VAL A 122 -19.86 -3.72 7.45
N THR A 123 -21.02 -3.08 7.52
CA THR A 123 -21.14 -1.66 7.93
C THR A 123 -20.85 -1.49 9.43
N LEU A 124 -20.77 -0.25 9.88
CA LEU A 124 -20.63 0.10 11.31
C LEU A 124 -21.78 -0.46 12.17
N GLU A 125 -22.97 -0.63 11.59
CA GLU A 125 -24.15 -1.19 12.25
C GLU A 125 -24.20 -2.73 12.18
N GLY A 126 -23.20 -3.38 11.58
CA GLY A 126 -23.16 -4.86 11.47
C GLY A 126 -23.98 -5.43 10.32
N VAL A 127 -24.39 -4.61 9.35
CA VAL A 127 -25.12 -5.04 8.16
C VAL A 127 -24.13 -5.44 7.06
N GLU A 128 -24.35 -6.59 6.43
CA GLU A 128 -23.55 -7.02 5.28
C GLU A 128 -23.80 -6.10 4.08
N VAL A 129 -22.69 -5.61 3.46
CA VAL A 129 -22.78 -4.70 2.33
C VAL A 129 -23.11 -5.47 1.03
N ASP A 130 -23.86 -4.86 0.15
CA ASP A 130 -24.19 -5.34 -1.20
C ASP A 130 -23.42 -4.59 -2.31
N TYR A 131 -22.42 -3.80 -1.90
CA TYR A 131 -21.52 -3.04 -2.79
C TYR A 131 -20.06 -3.41 -2.51
N GLU A 132 -19.18 -3.06 -3.44
CA GLU A 132 -17.76 -3.34 -3.31
C GLU A 132 -17.04 -2.28 -2.47
N THR A 133 -16.26 -2.73 -1.50
CA THR A 133 -15.38 -1.92 -0.66
C THR A 133 -13.91 -2.07 -1.10
N GLY A 134 -12.97 -1.56 -0.38
CA GLY A 134 -11.53 -1.63 -0.51
C GLY A 134 -10.96 -2.23 -1.81
N ALA A 135 -10.11 -1.48 -2.52
CA ALA A 135 -9.38 -1.99 -3.69
C ALA A 135 -8.08 -2.68 -3.27
N VAL A 136 -7.52 -3.52 -4.14
CA VAL A 136 -6.16 -4.06 -4.00
C VAL A 136 -5.15 -2.98 -4.39
N TYR A 137 -4.28 -2.61 -3.45
CA TYR A 137 -3.18 -1.68 -3.71
C TYR A 137 -1.89 -2.45 -4.01
N TRP A 138 -1.16 -2.02 -5.03
CA TRP A 138 0.09 -2.65 -5.45
C TRP A 138 0.93 -1.65 -6.25
N GLY A 139 2.18 -1.96 -6.52
CA GLY A 139 3.04 -1.12 -7.35
C GLY A 139 4.51 -1.36 -7.11
N GLU A 140 5.31 -0.74 -7.94
CA GLU A 140 6.76 -0.76 -7.92
C GLU A 140 7.30 0.60 -8.36
N PRO A 141 8.57 0.92 -8.08
CA PRO A 141 9.20 2.13 -8.60
C PRO A 141 9.14 2.24 -10.11
N GLY A 142 8.96 3.48 -10.57
CA GLY A 142 8.67 3.97 -11.90
C GLY A 142 9.28 3.21 -13.06
N THR A 143 10.55 3.40 -13.46
CA THR A 143 11.06 2.76 -14.68
C THR A 143 11.11 1.23 -14.60
N ASN A 144 11.36 0.65 -13.44
CA ASN A 144 11.34 -0.81 -13.27
C ASN A 144 9.96 -1.40 -13.55
N GLY A 145 8.90 -0.77 -13.01
CA GLY A 145 7.51 -1.15 -13.25
C GLY A 145 7.14 -1.16 -14.73
N GLN A 146 7.66 -0.23 -15.53
CA GLN A 146 7.43 -0.15 -16.98
C GLN A 146 7.81 -1.45 -17.71
N HIS A 147 8.85 -2.13 -17.25
CA HIS A 147 9.34 -3.39 -17.82
C HIS A 147 8.69 -4.64 -17.21
N SER A 148 7.70 -4.45 -16.32
CA SER A 148 7.05 -5.55 -15.61
C SER A 148 5.56 -5.66 -15.94
N PHE A 149 4.77 -4.65 -15.67
CA PHE A 149 3.29 -4.74 -15.70
C PHE A 149 2.59 -3.59 -16.44
N TYR A 150 3.29 -2.64 -17.00
CA TYR A 150 2.67 -1.52 -17.72
C TYR A 150 1.91 -1.95 -18.98
N GLN A 151 2.27 -3.09 -19.57
CA GLN A 151 1.50 -3.70 -20.64
C GLN A 151 0.03 -3.87 -20.25
N LEU A 152 -0.24 -4.39 -19.04
CA LEU A 152 -1.59 -4.57 -18.52
C LEU A 152 -2.29 -3.22 -18.28
N ILE A 153 -1.56 -2.24 -17.73
CA ILE A 153 -2.12 -0.92 -17.43
C ILE A 153 -2.54 -0.20 -18.70
N HIS A 154 -1.70 -0.23 -19.75
CA HIS A 154 -1.98 0.47 -21.01
C HIS A 154 -2.98 -0.24 -21.92
N GLN A 155 -2.81 -1.53 -22.16
CA GLN A 155 -3.54 -2.28 -23.18
C GLN A 155 -4.41 -3.41 -22.62
N GLY A 156 -4.39 -3.65 -21.29
CA GLY A 156 -5.23 -4.65 -20.67
C GLY A 156 -6.71 -4.26 -20.65
N THR A 157 -7.56 -5.23 -20.37
CA THR A 157 -9.01 -5.06 -20.30
C THR A 157 -9.50 -4.50 -18.97
N SER A 158 -8.68 -4.53 -17.93
CA SER A 158 -9.03 -4.01 -16.61
C SER A 158 -8.77 -2.51 -16.51
N LEU A 159 -9.67 -1.78 -15.85
CA LEU A 159 -9.43 -0.39 -15.46
C LEU A 159 -8.58 -0.37 -14.19
N ILE A 160 -7.39 0.22 -14.28
CA ILE A 160 -6.43 0.31 -13.18
C ILE A 160 -6.07 1.79 -12.99
N PRO A 161 -6.69 2.51 -12.05
CA PRO A 161 -6.24 3.83 -11.66
C PRO A 161 -4.80 3.79 -11.16
N CYS A 162 -4.00 4.80 -11.53
CA CYS A 162 -2.59 4.88 -11.18
C CYS A 162 -2.31 6.15 -10.37
N ASP A 163 -1.56 6.01 -9.28
CA ASP A 163 -1.00 7.11 -8.52
C ASP A 163 0.49 7.22 -8.82
N PHE A 164 0.88 8.20 -9.62
CA PHE A 164 2.27 8.55 -9.87
C PHE A 164 2.78 9.48 -8.77
N ILE A 165 3.95 9.17 -8.21
CA ILE A 165 4.59 10.00 -7.20
C ILE A 165 5.99 10.37 -7.68
N GLY A 166 6.26 11.66 -7.81
CA GLY A 166 7.54 12.19 -8.27
C GLY A 166 7.99 13.41 -7.47
N PHE A 167 9.24 13.79 -7.70
CA PHE A 167 9.88 14.92 -7.02
C PHE A 167 10.57 15.82 -8.04
N ALA A 168 10.57 17.14 -7.78
CA ALA A 168 11.25 18.10 -8.63
C ALA A 168 12.77 18.01 -8.48
N ARG A 169 13.28 17.51 -7.35
CA ARG A 169 14.70 17.34 -7.07
C ARG A 169 14.99 15.96 -6.51
N SER A 170 16.14 15.41 -6.94
CA SER A 170 16.69 14.17 -6.36
C SER A 170 17.52 14.47 -5.12
N LEU A 171 17.46 13.59 -4.11
CA LEU A 171 18.37 13.63 -2.96
C LEU A 171 19.83 13.31 -3.34
N ASN A 172 20.04 12.59 -4.43
CA ASN A 172 21.35 12.20 -4.94
C ASN A 172 21.41 12.45 -6.45
N PRO A 173 21.59 13.71 -6.88
CA PRO A 173 21.62 14.03 -8.31
C PRO A 173 22.84 13.41 -8.99
N LEU A 174 22.61 12.81 -10.16
CA LEU A 174 23.65 12.22 -10.99
C LEU A 174 23.42 12.56 -12.47
N GLY A 175 24.14 13.57 -12.99
CA GLY A 175 23.96 14.04 -14.36
C GLY A 175 22.49 14.37 -14.66
N ASP A 176 21.98 13.87 -15.78
CA ASP A 176 20.61 14.03 -16.26
C ASP A 176 19.64 12.89 -15.86
N HIS A 177 20.08 11.96 -15.00
CA HIS A 177 19.30 10.78 -14.63
C HIS A 177 17.92 11.15 -14.02
N HIS A 178 17.86 12.20 -13.22
CA HIS A 178 16.61 12.64 -12.60
C HIS A 178 15.65 13.24 -13.64
N ASP A 179 16.13 14.00 -14.59
CA ASP A 179 15.32 14.56 -15.67
C ASP A 179 14.77 13.46 -16.57
N ILE A 180 15.59 12.44 -16.90
CA ILE A 180 15.16 11.27 -17.65
C ILE A 180 14.08 10.49 -16.88
N LEU A 181 14.26 10.27 -15.58
CA LEU A 181 13.29 9.61 -14.73
C LEU A 181 11.96 10.37 -14.69
N THR A 182 12.01 11.67 -14.49
CA THR A 182 10.84 12.56 -14.42
C THR A 182 10.12 12.65 -15.77
N ALA A 183 10.87 12.72 -16.88
CA ALA A 183 10.30 12.67 -18.22
C ALA A 183 9.52 11.36 -18.46
N ASN A 184 10.04 10.23 -17.98
CA ASN A 184 9.31 8.95 -18.04
C ASN A 184 8.01 9.00 -17.23
N LEU A 185 8.01 9.59 -16.03
CA LEU A 185 6.77 9.77 -15.25
C LEU A 185 5.72 10.53 -16.05
N PHE A 186 6.08 11.68 -16.61
CA PHE A 186 5.17 12.53 -17.37
C PHE A 186 4.68 11.83 -18.65
N ALA A 187 5.58 11.18 -19.37
CA ALA A 187 5.23 10.44 -20.59
C ALA A 187 4.25 9.29 -20.31
N GLN A 188 4.39 8.58 -19.19
CA GLN A 188 3.45 7.52 -18.83
C GLN A 188 2.07 8.08 -18.47
N SER A 189 2.00 9.18 -17.73
CA SER A 189 0.74 9.86 -17.42
C SER A 189 0.04 10.35 -18.70
N GLU A 190 0.79 10.96 -19.62
CA GLU A 190 0.28 11.41 -20.92
C GLU A 190 -0.22 10.24 -21.79
N ALA A 191 0.57 9.17 -21.88
CA ALA A 191 0.21 7.98 -22.66
C ALA A 191 -1.03 7.28 -22.12
N LEU A 192 -1.23 7.23 -20.81
CA LEU A 192 -2.45 6.70 -20.18
C LEU A 192 -3.67 7.57 -20.51
N ALA A 193 -3.50 8.89 -20.48
CA ALA A 193 -4.60 9.82 -20.74
C ALA A 193 -5.05 9.79 -22.21
N PHE A 194 -4.12 9.89 -23.15
CA PHE A 194 -4.43 10.12 -24.56
C PHE A 194 -4.31 8.86 -25.43
N GLY A 195 -3.46 7.92 -25.05
CA GLY A 195 -3.23 6.71 -25.83
C GLY A 195 -2.59 7.00 -27.19
N LYS A 196 -2.85 6.09 -28.17
CA LYS A 196 -2.42 6.20 -29.55
C LYS A 196 -3.46 5.53 -30.45
N THR A 197 -4.05 6.27 -31.38
CA THR A 197 -5.13 5.78 -32.25
C THR A 197 -4.63 4.85 -33.34
N ALA A 198 -5.55 4.12 -33.98
CA ALA A 198 -5.23 3.31 -35.15
C ALA A 198 -4.68 4.18 -36.29
N ALA A 199 -5.25 5.35 -36.52
CA ALA A 199 -4.81 6.29 -37.57
C ALA A 199 -3.36 6.76 -37.33
N ASP A 200 -2.98 7.02 -36.08
CA ASP A 200 -1.59 7.38 -35.74
C ASP A 200 -0.64 6.23 -36.01
N VAL A 201 -1.05 4.99 -35.68
CA VAL A 201 -0.26 3.79 -35.91
C VAL A 201 -0.08 3.49 -37.40
N GLU A 202 -1.15 3.67 -38.20
CA GLU A 202 -1.13 3.53 -39.67
C GLU A 202 -0.20 4.58 -40.31
N ALA A 203 -0.27 5.83 -39.83
CA ALA A 203 0.56 6.92 -40.33
C ALA A 203 2.07 6.68 -40.13
N GLU A 204 2.44 5.83 -39.18
CA GLU A 204 3.83 5.38 -38.97
C GLU A 204 4.29 4.29 -39.96
N GLY A 205 3.43 3.88 -40.89
CA GLY A 205 3.73 2.81 -41.85
C GLY A 205 3.64 1.40 -41.26
N THR A 206 2.88 1.22 -40.18
CA THR A 206 2.65 -0.08 -39.56
C THR A 206 1.82 -0.98 -40.50
N PRO A 207 2.21 -2.24 -40.76
CA PRO A 207 1.41 -3.18 -41.52
C PRO A 207 0.01 -3.40 -40.90
N ASP A 208 -1.04 -3.53 -41.73
CA ASP A 208 -2.44 -3.60 -41.30
C ASP A 208 -2.69 -4.64 -40.20
N TRP A 209 -2.08 -5.83 -40.35
CA TRP A 209 -2.25 -6.90 -39.34
C TRP A 209 -1.66 -6.56 -37.96
N LEU A 210 -0.73 -5.61 -37.88
CA LEU A 210 -0.05 -5.21 -36.64
C LEU A 210 -0.70 -3.98 -36.00
N VAL A 211 -1.47 -3.18 -36.77
CA VAL A 211 -2.12 -1.96 -36.27
C VAL A 211 -2.93 -2.19 -34.99
N PRO A 212 -3.85 -3.19 -34.92
CA PRO A 212 -4.64 -3.42 -33.71
C PRO A 212 -3.80 -3.70 -32.46
N HIS A 213 -2.60 -4.29 -32.63
CA HIS A 213 -1.70 -4.62 -31.52
C HIS A 213 -0.90 -3.43 -31.01
N ARG A 214 -0.84 -2.33 -31.77
CA ARG A 214 -0.06 -1.13 -31.45
C ARG A 214 -0.93 0.05 -31.04
N VAL A 215 -2.25 -0.10 -31.02
CA VAL A 215 -3.20 0.89 -30.51
C VAL A 215 -3.15 0.92 -28.99
N PHE A 216 -3.12 2.11 -28.42
CA PHE A 216 -3.27 2.36 -27.00
C PHE A 216 -4.62 3.05 -26.77
N PRO A 217 -5.56 2.45 -26.02
CA PRO A 217 -6.91 3.00 -25.89
C PRO A 217 -6.96 4.41 -25.29
N GLY A 218 -6.00 4.76 -24.44
CA GLY A 218 -6.07 6.00 -23.67
C GLY A 218 -7.22 5.99 -22.65
N ASN A 219 -7.61 7.17 -22.17
CA ASN A 219 -8.67 7.36 -21.19
C ASN A 219 -8.51 6.44 -19.95
N ARG A 220 -7.26 6.22 -19.52
CA ARG A 220 -6.87 5.48 -18.33
C ARG A 220 -6.61 6.47 -17.21
N PRO A 221 -7.30 6.35 -16.06
CA PRO A 221 -7.20 7.35 -15.00
C PRO A 221 -5.86 7.29 -14.28
N SER A 222 -5.31 8.46 -14.01
CA SER A 222 -4.14 8.59 -13.15
C SER A 222 -4.19 9.88 -12.33
N SER A 223 -3.60 9.83 -11.14
CA SER A 223 -3.29 10.99 -10.31
C SER A 223 -1.78 11.17 -10.30
N THR A 224 -1.30 12.43 -10.33
CA THR A 224 0.14 12.71 -10.20
C THR A 224 0.38 13.59 -8.99
N ILE A 225 1.17 13.07 -8.05
CA ILE A 225 1.68 13.79 -6.89
C ILE A 225 3.10 14.22 -7.21
N LEU A 226 3.33 15.52 -7.35
CA LEU A 226 4.64 16.09 -7.59
C LEU A 226 5.04 16.97 -6.41
N ALA A 227 6.00 16.52 -5.60
CA ALA A 227 6.54 17.27 -4.48
C ALA A 227 7.92 17.86 -4.83
N GLN A 228 8.45 18.74 -3.97
CA GLN A 228 9.72 19.40 -4.23
C GLN A 228 10.90 18.43 -4.12
N GLU A 229 10.96 17.65 -3.05
CA GLU A 229 12.05 16.74 -2.73
C GLU A 229 11.59 15.76 -1.65
N LEU A 230 12.09 14.53 -1.64
CA LEU A 230 11.73 13.51 -0.63
C LEU A 230 12.46 13.77 0.69
N THR A 231 11.99 14.75 1.46
CA THR A 231 12.43 14.99 2.84
C THR A 231 11.62 14.17 3.84
N PRO A 232 12.09 14.02 5.12
CA PRO A 232 11.27 13.41 6.17
C PRO A 232 9.90 14.07 6.31
N ARG A 233 9.83 15.40 6.23
CA ARG A 233 8.57 16.16 6.26
C ARG A 233 7.62 15.76 5.11
N ILE A 234 8.11 15.66 3.90
CA ILE A 234 7.31 15.27 2.73
C ILE A 234 6.88 13.81 2.85
N LEU A 235 7.73 12.92 3.38
CA LEU A 235 7.33 11.54 3.65
C LEU A 235 6.15 11.47 4.64
N GLY A 236 6.23 12.19 5.77
CA GLY A 236 5.13 12.29 6.73
C GLY A 236 3.85 12.84 6.10
N THR A 237 3.97 13.88 5.27
CA THR A 237 2.84 14.45 4.52
C THR A 237 2.19 13.43 3.57
N LEU A 238 2.99 12.62 2.85
CA LEU A 238 2.49 11.56 1.96
C LEU A 238 1.80 10.44 2.73
N VAL A 239 2.34 10.03 3.86
CA VAL A 239 1.71 9.00 4.71
C VAL A 239 0.34 9.48 5.18
N ALA A 240 0.25 10.66 5.80
CA ALA A 240 -0.99 11.22 6.30
C ALA A 240 -2.01 11.49 5.17
N LEU A 241 -1.55 11.88 3.96
CA LEU A 241 -2.41 12.01 2.79
C LEU A 241 -3.19 10.71 2.50
N TYR A 242 -2.49 9.57 2.47
CA TYR A 242 -3.14 8.28 2.23
C TYR A 242 -3.96 7.80 3.43
N GLU A 243 -3.54 8.06 4.67
CA GLU A 243 -4.30 7.73 5.87
C GLU A 243 -5.67 8.43 5.87
N HIS A 244 -5.70 9.73 5.61
CA HIS A 244 -6.95 10.48 5.50
C HIS A 244 -7.78 10.11 4.26
N ALA A 245 -7.16 9.75 3.14
CA ALA A 245 -7.88 9.24 1.97
C ALA A 245 -8.56 7.89 2.29
N VAL A 246 -7.88 7.00 2.97
CA VAL A 246 -8.44 5.71 3.46
C VAL A 246 -9.59 5.93 4.44
N PHE A 247 -9.43 6.85 5.39
CA PHE A 247 -10.50 7.24 6.31
C PHE A 247 -11.73 7.78 5.55
N THR A 248 -11.50 8.68 4.59
CA THR A 248 -12.59 9.24 3.75
C THR A 248 -13.35 8.12 3.03
N GLN A 249 -12.65 7.16 2.45
CA GLN A 249 -13.28 6.01 1.79
C GLN A 249 -14.08 5.15 2.79
N GLY A 250 -13.53 4.89 3.97
CA GLY A 250 -14.20 4.13 5.03
C GLY A 250 -15.52 4.78 5.45
N VAL A 251 -15.53 6.11 5.59
CA VAL A 251 -16.76 6.88 5.87
C VAL A 251 -17.78 6.74 4.74
N LEU A 252 -17.35 6.85 3.49
CA LEU A 252 -18.23 6.74 2.32
C LEU A 252 -18.84 5.35 2.18
N TRP A 253 -18.09 4.28 2.51
CA TRP A 253 -18.59 2.91 2.53
C TRP A 253 -19.31 2.54 3.84
N ASN A 254 -19.36 3.44 4.82
CA ASN A 254 -19.92 3.20 6.15
C ASN A 254 -19.32 1.96 6.84
N ILE A 255 -18.01 1.78 6.76
CA ILE A 255 -17.28 0.64 7.33
C ILE A 255 -16.28 1.09 8.40
N ASN A 256 -15.89 0.16 9.30
CA ASN A 256 -14.85 0.44 10.29
C ASN A 256 -13.45 0.22 9.70
N SER A 257 -12.75 1.30 9.40
CA SER A 257 -11.38 1.26 8.88
C SER A 257 -10.31 0.92 9.95
N PHE A 258 -10.66 0.84 11.23
CA PHE A 258 -9.69 0.77 12.34
C PHE A 258 -9.65 -0.57 13.08
N ASP A 259 -10.41 -1.56 12.62
CA ASP A 259 -10.31 -2.94 13.09
C ASP A 259 -9.67 -3.87 12.05
N GLN A 260 -9.40 -5.12 12.43
CA GLN A 260 -8.79 -6.14 11.55
C GLN A 260 -9.21 -7.57 11.94
N TRP A 261 -10.49 -7.82 12.18
CA TRP A 261 -10.99 -9.14 12.57
C TRP A 261 -10.63 -10.27 11.61
N GLY A 262 -10.43 -9.94 10.33
CA GLY A 262 -10.08 -10.90 9.28
C GLY A 262 -8.74 -11.63 9.50
N VAL A 263 -7.83 -11.08 10.32
CA VAL A 263 -6.53 -11.71 10.60
C VAL A 263 -6.53 -12.59 11.86
N GLU A 264 -7.62 -12.63 12.64
CA GLU A 264 -7.66 -13.33 13.93
C GLU A 264 -7.85 -14.85 13.78
N LEU A 265 -8.71 -15.30 12.89
CA LEU A 265 -8.98 -16.73 12.69
C LEU A 265 -7.72 -17.52 12.34
N GLY A 266 -6.88 -16.98 11.45
CA GLY A 266 -5.62 -17.61 11.06
C GLY A 266 -4.67 -17.82 12.25
N LYS A 267 -4.59 -16.83 13.16
CA LYS A 267 -3.79 -16.94 14.39
C LYS A 267 -4.30 -18.05 15.33
N VAL A 268 -5.61 -18.16 15.48
CA VAL A 268 -6.23 -19.20 16.31
C VAL A 268 -5.92 -20.59 15.73
N LEU A 269 -6.10 -20.78 14.44
CA LEU A 269 -5.80 -22.03 13.75
C LEU A 269 -4.30 -22.37 13.81
N ALA A 270 -3.43 -21.39 13.60
CA ALA A 270 -1.97 -21.59 13.70
C ALA A 270 -1.56 -22.07 15.11
N LYS A 271 -2.10 -21.48 16.19
CA LYS A 271 -1.83 -21.92 17.56
C LYS A 271 -2.21 -23.39 17.81
N ARG A 272 -3.28 -23.88 17.15
CA ARG A 272 -3.69 -25.28 17.20
C ARG A 272 -2.72 -26.17 16.42
N ILE A 273 -2.28 -25.77 15.25
CA ILE A 273 -1.43 -26.54 14.34
C ILE A 273 0.02 -26.64 14.86
N ILE A 274 0.57 -25.57 15.47
CA ILE A 274 1.98 -25.50 15.91
C ILE A 274 2.40 -26.76 16.69
N PRO A 275 1.73 -27.20 17.77
CA PRO A 275 2.14 -28.41 18.52
C PRO A 275 1.98 -29.70 17.67
N GLU A 276 1.07 -29.72 16.73
CA GLU A 276 0.85 -30.86 15.86
C GLU A 276 2.00 -31.09 14.87
N LEU A 277 2.74 -30.05 14.49
CA LEU A 277 3.85 -30.16 13.55
C LEU A 277 5.02 -31.01 14.08
N SER A 278 5.16 -31.17 15.40
CA SER A 278 6.26 -31.89 16.08
C SER A 278 5.80 -33.11 16.87
N SER A 279 4.56 -33.57 16.71
CA SER A 279 3.99 -34.70 17.43
C SER A 279 3.41 -35.72 16.46
N ASP A 280 3.18 -36.97 16.96
CA ASP A 280 2.49 -38.03 16.26
C ASP A 280 0.97 -38.04 16.53
N ALA A 281 0.44 -36.93 17.06
CA ALA A 281 -0.97 -36.79 17.36
C ALA A 281 -1.85 -37.03 16.12
N VAL A 282 -3.01 -37.67 16.34
CA VAL A 282 -4.01 -37.83 15.29
C VAL A 282 -4.54 -36.45 14.88
N LEU A 283 -4.51 -36.17 13.60
CA LEU A 283 -4.95 -34.90 13.03
C LEU A 283 -6.48 -34.91 12.83
N THR A 284 -7.12 -33.81 13.21
CA THR A 284 -8.58 -33.65 13.15
C THR A 284 -9.02 -32.42 12.35
N HIS A 285 -8.18 -31.97 11.43
CA HIS A 285 -8.50 -30.90 10.48
C HIS A 285 -9.21 -31.46 9.24
N ASP A 286 -9.46 -30.62 8.27
CA ASP A 286 -9.89 -31.04 6.94
C ASP A 286 -8.81 -31.90 6.23
N SER A 287 -9.22 -32.58 5.17
CA SER A 287 -8.33 -33.52 4.45
C SER A 287 -7.07 -32.87 3.89
N SER A 288 -7.18 -31.63 3.41
CA SER A 288 -6.03 -30.89 2.85
C SER A 288 -5.03 -30.50 3.94
N THR A 289 -5.52 -29.95 5.05
CA THR A 289 -4.68 -29.54 6.18
C THR A 289 -3.99 -30.75 6.81
N ASN A 290 -4.71 -31.86 7.00
CA ASN A 290 -4.14 -33.12 7.49
C ASN A 290 -3.02 -33.65 6.58
N ALA A 291 -3.24 -33.64 5.25
CA ALA A 291 -2.25 -34.09 4.29
C ALA A 291 -1.01 -33.22 4.29
N LEU A 292 -1.16 -31.88 4.39
CA LEU A 292 -0.04 -30.94 4.45
C LEU A 292 0.78 -31.12 5.73
N ILE A 293 0.15 -31.25 6.90
CA ILE A 293 0.85 -31.51 8.18
C ILE A 293 1.60 -32.85 8.10
N GLY A 294 0.96 -33.91 7.62
CA GLY A 294 1.59 -35.22 7.45
C GLY A 294 2.81 -35.18 6.53
N ARG A 295 2.68 -34.49 5.38
CA ARG A 295 3.80 -34.30 4.44
C ARG A 295 4.95 -33.49 5.05
N TYR A 296 4.63 -32.43 5.80
CA TYR A 296 5.63 -31.62 6.49
C TYR A 296 6.40 -32.44 7.52
N ARG A 297 5.72 -33.22 8.39
CA ARG A 297 6.33 -34.14 9.35
C ARG A 297 7.29 -35.11 8.68
N ALA A 298 6.83 -35.82 7.62
CA ALA A 298 7.63 -36.78 6.88
C ALA A 298 8.84 -36.16 6.18
N ALA A 299 8.75 -34.93 5.70
CA ALA A 299 9.87 -34.23 5.07
C ALA A 299 10.91 -33.76 6.10
N ARG A 300 10.46 -33.29 7.26
CA ARG A 300 11.32 -32.81 8.36
C ARG A 300 12.16 -33.96 8.96
N ASP A 301 11.57 -35.14 9.16
CA ASP A 301 12.26 -36.30 9.72
C ASP A 301 13.36 -36.85 8.78
N ARG A 302 13.26 -36.63 7.46
CA ARG A 302 14.28 -37.00 6.48
C ARG A 302 15.52 -36.10 6.45
N SER A 303 15.42 -34.88 6.97
CA SER A 303 16.54 -33.91 7.03
C SER A 303 17.42 -34.09 8.28
N GLY A 304 17.08 -35.03 9.14
CA GLY A 304 17.82 -35.38 10.35
C GLY A 304 18.64 -36.69 10.27
N LYS A 305 18.88 -37.23 9.02
CA LYS A 305 19.74 -38.38 8.79
C LYS A 305 20.96 -38.03 7.94
#